data_55d13c080bfb402eb616f57afa87972a
#
_entry.id   55d13c080bfb402eb616f57afa87972a
#
_cell.length_a   1.000
_cell.length_b   1.000
_cell.length_c   1.000
_cell.angle_alpha   90.00
_cell.angle_beta   90.00
_cell.angle_gamma   90.00
#
_symmetry.space_group_name_H-M   'P 1'
#
loop_
_entity.id
_entity.type
_entity.pdbx_description
1 polymer ?
#
loop_
_entity_poly.entity_id
_entity_poly.type
_entity_poly.pdbx_seq_one_letter_code
_entity_poly.pdbx_strand_id
1 'polypeptide(L)'
;TMADLDNKFIKADFDGASEMRGSVSSSHSVILALIDDIVRMQQNLDNMDISVKGVSQLRNRVKSMLTNLRSNGYEIAELIGRSVHEGDNMIGTWEPNEEMEPGTNRIKRVIRPQVSFKGKMIQAAEVVIEFNDK
;
A
#
# COMPACT_ATOMS: atom_id res chain seq x y z
N THR A 1 29.60 -3.87 -20.10
CA THR A 1 30.01 -3.98 -18.73
C THR A 1 28.83 -4.20 -17.85
N MET A 2 29.06 -4.59 -16.67
CA MET A 2 27.93 -4.89 -15.89
C MET A 2 27.39 -3.75 -15.16
N ALA A 3 28.19 -2.93 -14.76
CA ALA A 3 27.70 -1.73 -14.30
C ALA A 3 27.02 -1.08 -15.44
N ASP A 4 27.53 -1.29 -16.58
CA ASP A 4 26.91 -0.87 -17.74
C ASP A 4 25.68 -1.63 -18.02
N LEU A 5 25.61 -2.86 -17.69
CA LEU A 5 24.45 -3.64 -17.90
C LEU A 5 23.32 -3.23 -16.99
N ASP A 6 23.60 -2.97 -15.76
CA ASP A 6 22.61 -2.43 -14.90
C ASP A 6 22.20 -1.08 -15.36
N ASN A 7 23.15 -0.30 -15.74
CA ASN A 7 22.86 1.00 -16.25
C ASN A 7 22.13 0.95 -17.55
N LYS A 8 22.44 -0.02 -18.36
CA LYS A 8 21.75 -0.22 -19.56
C LYS A 8 20.36 -0.64 -19.40
N PHE A 9 20.15 -1.50 -18.45
CA PHE A 9 18.85 -1.94 -18.13
C PHE A 9 18.00 -0.77 -17.65
N ILE A 10 18.57 0.06 -16.84
CA ILE A 10 17.88 1.22 -16.35
C ILE A 10 17.69 2.24 -17.43
N LYS A 11 18.71 2.51 -18.19
CA LYS A 11 18.61 3.58 -19.11
C LYS A 11 17.79 3.27 -20.33
N ALA A 12 17.56 2.03 -20.59
CA ALA A 12 16.69 1.67 -21.68
C ALA A 12 15.28 2.21 -21.48
N ASP A 13 14.95 2.54 -20.26
CA ASP A 13 13.63 3.03 -19.96
C ASP A 13 13.53 4.52 -19.89
N PHE A 14 14.60 5.24 -20.16
CA PHE A 14 14.55 6.67 -19.96
C PHE A 14 14.30 7.44 -21.21
N ASP A 15 13.12 7.97 -21.34
CA ASP A 15 12.87 8.83 -22.42
C ASP A 15 11.70 9.75 -22.13
N GLY A 16 11.63 10.29 -20.98
CA GLY A 16 10.63 11.29 -20.66
C GLY A 16 10.03 11.08 -19.32
N ALA A 17 9.17 11.98 -18.92
CA ALA A 17 8.61 11.98 -17.59
C ALA A 17 7.80 10.73 -17.31
N SER A 18 7.04 10.26 -18.29
CA SER A 18 6.25 9.07 -18.08
C SER A 18 7.15 7.84 -18.03
N GLU A 19 8.22 7.84 -18.78
CA GLU A 19 9.17 6.77 -18.70
C GLU A 19 10.00 6.82 -17.44
N MET A 20 10.31 8.01 -16.97
CA MET A 20 10.94 8.16 -15.68
C MET A 20 10.08 7.59 -14.60
N ARG A 21 8.79 7.86 -14.66
CA ARG A 21 7.87 7.32 -13.71
C ARG A 21 7.75 5.82 -13.84
N GLY A 22 7.74 5.33 -15.06
CA GLY A 22 7.74 3.92 -15.35
C GLY A 22 8.98 3.25 -14.85
N SER A 23 10.12 3.93 -15.00
CA SER A 23 11.38 3.41 -14.50
C SER A 23 11.41 3.31 -12.99
N VAL A 24 10.88 4.32 -12.29
CA VAL A 24 10.77 4.26 -10.83
C VAL A 24 9.89 3.09 -10.43
N SER A 25 8.74 2.93 -11.09
CA SER A 25 7.87 1.81 -10.83
C SER A 25 8.56 0.49 -11.15
N SER A 26 9.32 0.43 -12.24
CA SER A 26 10.05 -0.78 -12.60
C SER A 26 11.11 -1.12 -11.59
N SER A 27 11.85 -0.13 -11.10
CA SER A 27 12.88 -0.34 -10.11
C SER A 27 12.31 -0.87 -8.81
N HIS A 28 11.09 -0.50 -8.50
CA HIS A 28 10.44 -0.91 -7.25
C HIS A 28 9.38 -1.98 -7.46
N SER A 29 9.21 -2.48 -8.68
CA SER A 29 8.05 -3.32 -8.98
C SER A 29 7.98 -4.60 -8.15
N VAL A 30 9.10 -5.25 -7.92
CA VAL A 30 9.12 -6.46 -7.10
C VAL A 30 8.80 -6.13 -5.65
N ILE A 31 9.38 -5.06 -5.15
CA ILE A 31 9.13 -4.63 -3.77
C ILE A 31 7.66 -4.24 -3.59
N LEU A 32 7.10 -3.51 -4.55
CA LEU A 32 5.69 -3.11 -4.47
C LEU A 32 4.76 -4.32 -4.47
N ALA A 33 5.05 -5.31 -5.30
CA ALA A 33 4.26 -6.54 -5.32
C ALA A 33 4.33 -7.26 -3.97
N LEU A 34 5.51 -7.31 -3.36
CA LEU A 34 5.67 -7.91 -2.05
C LEU A 34 4.95 -7.11 -0.97
N ILE A 35 5.00 -5.79 -1.04
CA ILE A 35 4.31 -4.93 -0.09
C ILE A 35 2.79 -5.14 -0.19
N ASP A 36 2.26 -5.24 -1.40
CA ASP A 36 0.84 -5.51 -1.59
C ASP A 36 0.44 -6.81 -0.89
N ASP A 37 1.24 -7.86 -1.05
CA ASP A 37 0.96 -9.14 -0.42
C ASP A 37 1.11 -9.09 1.10
N ILE A 38 2.11 -8.38 1.59
CA ILE A 38 2.33 -8.24 3.03
C ILE A 38 1.16 -7.51 3.68
N VAL A 39 0.67 -6.45 3.04
CA VAL A 39 -0.46 -5.69 3.57
C VAL A 39 -1.74 -6.53 3.55
N ARG A 40 -1.93 -7.35 2.54
CA ARG A 40 -3.07 -8.29 2.51
C ARG A 40 -2.98 -9.31 3.61
N MET A 41 -1.80 -9.87 3.85
CA MET A 41 -1.59 -10.79 4.97
C MET A 41 -1.88 -10.10 6.29
N GLN A 42 -1.43 -8.88 6.44
CA GLN A 42 -1.67 -8.11 7.66
C GLN A 42 -3.17 -7.97 7.93
N GLN A 43 -3.93 -7.57 6.92
CA GLN A 43 -5.37 -7.41 7.08
C GLN A 43 -6.05 -8.73 7.40
N ASN A 44 -5.64 -9.81 6.74
CA ASN A 44 -6.21 -11.12 7.00
C ASN A 44 -5.93 -11.57 8.43
N LEU A 45 -4.71 -11.37 8.89
CA LEU A 45 -4.33 -11.74 10.26
C LEU A 45 -5.02 -10.87 11.30
N ASP A 46 -5.20 -9.59 11.00
CA ASP A 46 -5.87 -8.67 11.91
C ASP A 46 -7.36 -8.99 12.06
N ASN A 47 -7.94 -9.66 11.08
CA ASN A 47 -9.32 -10.09 11.13
C ASN A 47 -9.49 -11.49 11.71
N MET A 48 -8.42 -12.18 12.04
CA MET A 48 -8.48 -13.49 12.67
C MET A 48 -8.47 -13.35 14.18
N ASP A 49 -9.10 -14.31 14.85
CA ASP A 49 -9.10 -14.35 16.32
C ASP A 49 -7.68 -14.59 16.81
N ILE A 50 -7.23 -13.75 17.72
CA ILE A 50 -5.85 -13.83 18.25
C ILE A 50 -5.63 -15.15 19.01
N SER A 51 -6.71 -15.81 19.45
CA SER A 51 -6.59 -17.07 20.16
C SER A 51 -6.26 -18.24 19.24
N VAL A 52 -6.38 -18.06 17.93
CA VAL A 52 -6.03 -19.11 16.99
C VAL A 52 -4.51 -19.32 17.03
N LYS A 53 -4.11 -20.57 17.17
CA LYS A 53 -2.71 -20.92 17.32
C LYS A 53 -1.91 -20.43 16.10
N GLY A 54 -0.84 -19.72 16.36
CA GLY A 54 0.05 -19.19 15.33
C GLY A 54 -0.26 -17.80 14.84
N VAL A 55 -1.47 -17.27 15.09
CA VAL A 55 -1.85 -15.96 14.59
C VAL A 55 -0.96 -14.86 15.16
N SER A 56 -0.73 -14.90 16.45
CA SER A 56 0.11 -13.90 17.11
C SER A 56 1.53 -13.88 16.53
N GLN A 57 2.07 -15.04 16.29
CA GLN A 57 3.42 -15.17 15.72
C GLN A 57 3.46 -14.63 14.29
N LEU A 58 2.46 -14.94 13.49
CA LEU A 58 2.39 -14.44 12.12
C LEU A 58 2.19 -12.93 12.06
N ARG A 59 1.37 -12.39 12.96
CA ARG A 59 1.24 -10.93 13.07
C ARG A 59 2.57 -10.27 13.37
N ASN A 60 3.35 -10.84 14.28
CA ASN A 60 4.65 -10.30 14.62
C ASN A 60 5.61 -10.40 13.45
N ARG A 61 5.52 -11.48 12.68
CA ARG A 61 6.37 -11.65 11.51
C ARG A 61 6.05 -10.60 10.44
N VAL A 62 4.77 -10.31 10.22
CA VAL A 62 4.35 -9.28 9.28
C VAL A 62 4.84 -7.91 9.74
N LYS A 63 4.74 -7.61 11.03
CA LYS A 63 5.26 -6.35 11.57
C LYS A 63 6.76 -6.22 11.34
N SER A 64 7.47 -7.31 11.48
CA SER A 64 8.91 -7.34 11.24
C SER A 64 9.24 -7.04 9.78
N MET A 65 8.48 -7.62 8.84
CA MET A 65 8.65 -7.34 7.42
C MET A 65 8.41 -5.87 7.10
N LEU A 66 7.37 -5.29 7.66
CA LEU A 66 7.07 -3.87 7.46
C LEU A 66 8.15 -2.98 8.06
N THR A 67 8.66 -3.34 9.22
CA THR A 67 9.76 -2.60 9.85
C THR A 67 11.01 -2.62 8.98
N ASN A 68 11.32 -3.78 8.41
CA ASN A 68 12.47 -3.90 7.52
C ASN A 68 12.32 -3.03 6.27
N LEU A 69 11.11 -2.96 5.73
CA LEU A 69 10.84 -2.10 4.59
C LEU A 69 11.01 -0.63 4.95
N ARG A 70 10.51 -0.22 6.10
CA ARG A 70 10.66 1.16 6.57
C ARG A 70 12.13 1.52 6.78
N SER A 71 12.90 0.58 7.31
CA SER A 71 14.33 0.80 7.52
C SER A 71 15.07 0.99 6.20
N ASN A 72 14.50 0.54 5.12
CA ASN A 72 15.08 0.67 3.79
C ASN A 72 14.43 1.78 2.96
N GLY A 73 13.69 2.67 3.60
CA GLY A 73 13.15 3.86 2.96
C GLY A 73 11.74 3.75 2.42
N TYR A 74 11.08 2.60 2.59
CA TYR A 74 9.70 2.42 2.11
C TYR A 74 8.71 2.75 3.22
N GLU A 75 7.91 3.77 3.00
CA GLU A 75 6.87 4.15 3.95
C GLU A 75 5.52 3.69 3.42
N ILE A 76 4.85 2.88 4.22
CA ILE A 76 3.56 2.30 3.86
C ILE A 76 2.53 2.95 4.76
N ALA A 77 1.58 3.67 4.16
CA ALA A 77 0.58 4.41 4.91
C ALA A 77 -0.41 3.47 5.57
N GLU A 78 -0.77 3.79 6.80
CA GLU A 78 -1.81 3.06 7.53
C GLU A 78 -3.12 3.79 7.30
N LEU A 79 -3.99 3.19 6.49
CA LEU A 79 -5.20 3.86 6.01
C LEU A 79 -6.49 3.31 6.60
N ILE A 80 -6.49 2.09 7.10
CA ILE A 80 -7.72 1.47 7.63
C ILE A 80 -8.34 2.35 8.72
N GLY A 81 -9.62 2.62 8.58
CA GLY A 81 -10.38 3.42 9.54
C GLY A 81 -10.32 4.91 9.33
N ARG A 82 -9.48 5.39 8.42
CA ARG A 82 -9.36 6.82 8.16
C ARG A 82 -10.51 7.31 7.29
N SER A 83 -10.92 8.55 7.52
CA SER A 83 -11.91 9.21 6.68
C SER A 83 -11.24 9.70 5.40
N VAL A 84 -12.01 9.69 4.33
CA VAL A 84 -11.54 10.16 3.03
C VAL A 84 -12.18 11.51 2.74
N HIS A 85 -11.38 12.44 2.25
CA HIS A 85 -11.81 13.79 1.93
C HIS A 85 -11.62 14.06 0.44
N GLU A 86 -12.38 15.01 -0.06
CA GLU A 86 -12.23 15.45 -1.44
C GLU A 86 -10.79 15.91 -1.65
N GLY A 87 -10.20 15.47 -2.74
CA GLY A 87 -8.80 15.80 -3.04
C GLY A 87 -7.79 14.78 -2.60
N ASP A 88 -8.19 13.80 -1.81
CA ASP A 88 -7.27 12.72 -1.43
C ASP A 88 -6.86 11.93 -2.67
N ASN A 89 -5.58 11.66 -2.78
CA ASN A 89 -5.03 10.99 -3.93
C ASN A 89 -5.07 9.48 -3.76
N MET A 90 -6.23 8.89 -4.04
CA MET A 90 -6.40 7.44 -3.95
C MET A 90 -7.54 6.99 -4.85
N ILE A 91 -7.55 5.72 -5.20
CA ILE A 91 -8.61 5.10 -5.98
C ILE A 91 -9.56 4.45 -4.99
N GLY A 92 -10.81 4.88 -4.98
CA GLY A 92 -11.79 4.40 -4.02
C GLY A 92 -12.95 3.67 -4.66
N THR A 93 -13.37 2.57 -4.05
CA THR A 93 -14.64 1.92 -4.32
C THR A 93 -15.53 2.21 -3.12
N TRP A 94 -16.72 2.72 -3.36
CA TRP A 94 -17.62 3.18 -2.28
C TRP A 94 -18.69 2.15 -2.02
N GLU A 95 -18.83 1.76 -0.75
CA GLU A 95 -19.85 0.81 -0.31
C GLU A 95 -20.75 1.47 0.74
N PRO A 96 -22.06 1.49 0.54
CA PRO A 96 -22.95 2.07 1.54
C PRO A 96 -23.02 1.19 2.78
N ASN A 97 -23.07 1.81 3.94
CA ASN A 97 -23.23 1.13 5.23
C ASN A 97 -24.12 1.97 6.13
N GLU A 98 -25.39 1.59 6.23
CA GLU A 98 -26.37 2.34 7.01
C GLU A 98 -26.18 2.22 8.51
N GLU A 99 -25.32 1.30 8.95
CA GLU A 99 -25.01 1.17 10.37
C GLU A 99 -23.98 2.21 10.83
N MET A 100 -23.32 2.86 9.90
CA MET A 100 -22.38 3.93 10.24
C MET A 100 -23.15 5.19 10.63
N GLU A 101 -22.47 6.04 11.37
CA GLU A 101 -23.01 7.35 11.74
C GLU A 101 -23.28 8.15 10.48
N PRO A 102 -24.46 8.82 10.37
CA PRO A 102 -24.80 9.58 9.18
C PRO A 102 -23.74 10.64 8.85
N GLY A 103 -23.46 10.79 7.58
CA GLY A 103 -22.51 11.78 7.10
C GLY A 103 -21.04 11.39 7.24
N THR A 104 -20.76 10.14 7.58
CA THR A 104 -19.39 9.71 7.78
C THR A 104 -18.95 8.72 6.72
N ASN A 105 -17.66 8.61 6.55
CA ASN A 105 -17.05 7.59 5.72
C ASN A 105 -15.75 7.11 6.38
N ARG A 106 -15.30 5.93 6.00
CA ARG A 106 -14.00 5.43 6.44
C ARG A 106 -13.47 4.37 5.50
N ILE A 107 -12.18 4.24 5.45
CA ILE A 107 -11.54 3.18 4.68
C ILE A 107 -11.75 1.87 5.41
N LYS A 108 -12.42 0.94 4.75
CA LYS A 108 -12.76 -0.38 5.28
C LYS A 108 -11.65 -1.38 5.00
N ARG A 109 -11.08 -1.31 3.80
CA ARG A 109 -10.09 -2.27 3.36
C ARG A 109 -9.14 -1.61 2.37
N VAL A 110 -7.90 -2.02 2.41
CA VAL A 110 -6.88 -1.56 1.46
C VAL A 110 -6.64 -2.68 0.46
N ILE A 111 -6.90 -2.41 -0.81
CA ILE A 111 -6.62 -3.34 -1.90
C ILE A 111 -5.15 -3.23 -2.27
N ARG A 112 -4.65 -2.00 -2.31
CA ARG A 112 -3.27 -1.70 -2.63
C ARG A 112 -2.84 -0.53 -1.77
N PRO A 113 -1.77 -0.65 -0.98
CA PRO A 113 -1.40 0.43 -0.06
C PRO A 113 -0.73 1.58 -0.77
N GLN A 114 -0.80 2.74 -0.14
CA GLN A 114 -0.01 3.88 -0.56
C GLN A 114 1.42 3.67 -0.08
N VAL A 115 2.37 3.79 -0.99
CA VAL A 115 3.77 3.58 -0.67
C VAL A 115 4.58 4.77 -1.15
N SER A 116 5.46 5.27 -0.26
CA SER A 116 6.44 6.29 -0.59
C SER A 116 7.83 5.71 -0.42
N PHE A 117 8.75 6.16 -1.21
CA PHE A 117 10.15 5.78 -1.08
C PHE A 117 10.98 7.05 -0.93
N LYS A 118 11.66 7.15 0.21
CA LYS A 118 12.48 8.32 0.55
C LYS A 118 11.70 9.63 0.35
N GLY A 119 10.47 9.64 0.81
CA GLY A 119 9.62 10.82 0.79
C GLY A 119 8.85 11.05 -0.50
N LYS A 120 9.02 10.20 -1.49
CA LYS A 120 8.34 10.36 -2.77
C LYS A 120 7.34 9.23 -2.97
N MET A 121 6.08 9.56 -3.27
CA MET A 121 5.06 8.55 -3.50
C MET A 121 5.36 7.77 -4.77
N ILE A 122 5.45 6.45 -4.66
CA ILE A 122 5.68 5.56 -5.78
C ILE A 122 4.48 4.68 -6.10
N GLN A 123 3.49 4.65 -5.21
CA GLN A 123 2.24 3.94 -5.46
C GLN A 123 1.11 4.64 -4.71
N ALA A 124 0.04 4.98 -5.43
CA ALA A 124 -1.16 5.52 -4.83
C ALA A 124 -2.02 4.39 -4.26
N ALA A 125 -2.77 4.68 -3.23
CA ALA A 125 -3.63 3.68 -2.60
C ALA A 125 -4.84 3.36 -3.46
N GLU A 126 -5.26 2.09 -3.37
CA GLU A 126 -6.55 1.66 -3.87
C GLU A 126 -7.28 1.03 -2.69
N VAL A 127 -8.47 1.56 -2.37
CA VAL A 127 -9.16 1.24 -1.12
C VAL A 127 -10.64 1.00 -1.35
N VAL A 128 -11.26 0.32 -0.39
CA VAL A 128 -12.72 0.23 -0.31
C VAL A 128 -13.15 1.14 0.84
N ILE A 129 -14.09 2.04 0.56
CA ILE A 129 -14.57 3.04 1.50
C ILE A 129 -16.02 2.73 1.82
N GLU A 130 -16.35 2.60 3.08
CA GLU A 130 -17.76 2.49 3.47
C GLU A 130 -18.25 3.86 3.94
N PHE A 131 -19.52 4.12 3.69
CA PHE A 131 -20.08 5.44 3.95
C PHE A 131 -21.56 5.36 4.28
N ASN A 132 -22.02 6.40 4.96
CA ASN A 132 -23.44 6.63 5.16
C ASN A 132 -23.72 8.08 4.80
N ASP A 133 -24.46 8.29 3.73
CA ASP A 133 -24.74 9.62 3.20
C ASP A 133 -26.02 10.26 3.74
N LYS A 134 -26.66 9.65 4.71
CA LYS A 134 -27.92 10.15 5.28
C LYS A 134 -27.77 11.30 6.26
#